data_c9b4dddc8f9102d42d88bb9ed2c17101
#
_entry.id   c9b4dddc8f9102d42d88bb9ed2c17101
#
_cell.length_a   1.000
_cell.length_b   1.000
_cell.length_c   1.000
_cell.angle_alpha   90.00
_cell.angle_beta   90.00
_cell.angle_gamma   90.00
#
_symmetry.space_group_name_H-M   'P 1'
#
loop_
_entity.id
_entity.type
_entity.pdbx_description
1 polymer ?
#
loop_
_entity_poly.entity_id
_entity_poly.type
_entity_poly.pdbx_seq_one_letter_code
_entity_poly.pdbx_strand_id
1 'polypeptide(L)'
;MSRGAKTKQQASRTFTGRVSLVIVFFAFAASALVARAVHLQVFNKDFLNHQADSRHLRTEKISAHRGSITDRHGEPLAISTPVDSVWANPKELATAVDSVPALARALDVDADQLMRRITRSMGKEFVYLRRHLSPQKAKQVMDLKLPGVNVLREYRRYYPAGEVTGHIVGFTSIDDEGQEGLELAFNH
;
A
#
# COMPACT_ATOMS: atom_id res chain seq x y z
N MET A 1 46.31 -5.86 -74.58
CA MET A 1 46.21 -5.51 -73.11
C MET A 1 44.78 -5.06 -72.76
N SER A 2 43.79 -5.93 -72.61
CA SER A 2 42.43 -5.52 -72.27
C SER A 2 41.61 -6.55 -71.45
N ARG A 3 42.21 -7.36 -70.59
CA ARG A 3 41.50 -8.30 -69.75
C ARG A 3 41.39 -7.91 -68.21
N GLY A 4 42.19 -6.91 -67.76
CA GLY A 4 42.24 -6.50 -66.34
C GLY A 4 41.16 -5.51 -65.89
N ALA A 5 40.52 -4.75 -66.82
CA ALA A 5 39.59 -3.71 -66.49
C ALA A 5 38.16 -4.25 -66.14
N LYS A 6 37.72 -5.33 -66.80
CA LYS A 6 36.40 -5.93 -66.52
C LYS A 6 36.23 -6.63 -65.20
N THR A 7 37.30 -7.21 -64.65
CA THR A 7 37.25 -7.96 -63.39
C THR A 7 37.14 -7.05 -62.16
N LYS A 8 37.77 -5.85 -62.18
CA LYS A 8 37.68 -4.89 -61.07
C LYS A 8 36.28 -4.25 -60.97
N GLN A 9 35.60 -4.03 -62.10
CA GLN A 9 34.28 -3.41 -62.16
C GLN A 9 33.16 -4.38 -61.69
N GLN A 10 33.35 -5.68 -61.87
CA GLN A 10 32.42 -6.70 -61.44
C GLN A 10 32.53 -6.97 -59.89
N ALA A 11 33.74 -6.93 -59.35
CA ALA A 11 33.98 -7.09 -57.88
C ALA A 11 33.42 -5.89 -57.10
N SER A 12 33.49 -4.64 -57.62
CA SER A 12 32.91 -3.46 -56.95
C SER A 12 31.40 -3.47 -56.98
N ARG A 13 30.74 -3.98 -57.99
CA ARG A 13 29.27 -4.09 -58.08
C ARG A 13 28.70 -5.13 -57.10
N THR A 14 29.37 -6.23 -56.90
CA THR A 14 28.92 -7.26 -55.93
C THR A 14 29.14 -6.81 -54.46
N PHE A 15 30.19 -6.04 -54.19
CA PHE A 15 30.44 -5.47 -52.87
C PHE A 15 29.40 -4.41 -52.50
N THR A 16 29.10 -3.47 -53.43
CA THR A 16 28.04 -2.46 -53.26
C THR A 16 26.66 -3.12 -53.06
N GLY A 17 26.34 -4.17 -53.81
CA GLY A 17 25.08 -4.91 -53.63
C GLY A 17 24.92 -5.55 -52.26
N ARG A 18 25.99 -6.15 -51.74
CA ARG A 18 26.00 -6.75 -50.40
C ARG A 18 25.86 -5.70 -49.30
N VAL A 19 26.55 -4.58 -49.39
CA VAL A 19 26.46 -3.46 -48.47
C VAL A 19 25.06 -2.84 -48.51
N SER A 20 24.49 -2.63 -49.71
CA SER A 20 23.10 -2.14 -49.83
C SER A 20 22.09 -3.09 -49.18
N LEU A 21 22.27 -4.40 -49.31
CA LEU A 21 21.37 -5.38 -48.71
C LEU A 21 21.42 -5.31 -47.16
N VAL A 22 22.63 -5.16 -46.60
CA VAL A 22 22.82 -4.98 -45.16
C VAL A 22 22.17 -3.66 -44.68
N ILE A 23 22.36 -2.56 -45.41
CA ILE A 23 21.73 -1.26 -45.06
C ILE A 23 20.21 -1.36 -45.10
N VAL A 24 19.64 -1.98 -46.15
CA VAL A 24 18.19 -2.18 -46.25
C VAL A 24 17.66 -3.04 -45.11
N PHE A 25 18.37 -4.09 -44.75
CA PHE A 25 18.00 -4.94 -43.60
C PHE A 25 17.97 -4.13 -42.27
N PHE A 26 19.02 -3.36 -41.99
CA PHE A 26 19.05 -2.51 -40.80
C PHE A 26 18.01 -1.41 -40.80
N ALA A 27 17.74 -0.80 -41.96
CA ALA A 27 16.68 0.20 -42.10
C ALA A 27 15.30 -0.39 -41.83
N PHE A 28 15.04 -1.61 -42.33
CA PHE A 28 13.80 -2.33 -42.05
C PHE A 28 13.67 -2.70 -40.56
N ALA A 29 14.74 -3.21 -39.97
CA ALA A 29 14.74 -3.52 -38.54
C ALA A 29 14.51 -2.28 -37.65
N ALA A 30 15.16 -1.15 -38.00
CA ALA A 30 14.94 0.12 -37.31
C ALA A 30 13.49 0.62 -37.46
N SER A 31 12.94 0.53 -38.65
CA SER A 31 11.53 0.90 -38.92
C SER A 31 10.56 0.04 -38.13
N ALA A 32 10.81 -1.27 -38.00
CA ALA A 32 10.00 -2.18 -37.20
C ALA A 32 10.07 -1.84 -35.70
N LEU A 33 11.24 -1.47 -35.18
CA LEU A 33 11.40 -1.03 -33.79
C LEU A 33 10.67 0.28 -33.53
N VAL A 34 10.76 1.25 -34.42
CA VAL A 34 10.02 2.52 -34.30
C VAL A 34 8.51 2.27 -34.34
N ALA A 35 8.03 1.48 -35.29
CA ALA A 35 6.61 1.12 -35.38
C ALA A 35 6.13 0.42 -34.08
N ARG A 36 6.95 -0.47 -33.53
CA ARG A 36 6.65 -1.14 -32.26
C ARG A 36 6.62 -0.16 -31.08
N ALA A 37 7.57 0.77 -31.01
CA ALA A 37 7.60 1.80 -29.98
C ALA A 37 6.35 2.71 -30.05
N VAL A 38 5.98 3.16 -31.25
CA VAL A 38 4.77 3.97 -31.44
C VAL A 38 3.51 3.18 -31.05
N HIS A 39 3.42 1.92 -31.45
CA HIS A 39 2.29 1.07 -31.06
C HIS A 39 2.15 0.94 -29.52
N LEU A 40 3.25 0.73 -28.80
CA LEU A 40 3.25 0.62 -27.34
C LEU A 40 2.94 1.96 -26.67
N GLN A 41 3.47 3.06 -27.18
CA GLN A 41 3.32 4.37 -26.55
C GLN A 41 1.97 5.06 -26.86
N VAL A 42 1.39 4.78 -28.01
CA VAL A 42 0.14 5.44 -28.44
C VAL A 42 -1.08 4.55 -28.19
N PHE A 43 -1.04 3.30 -28.67
CA PHE A 43 -2.21 2.43 -28.64
C PHE A 43 -2.37 1.65 -27.31
N ASN A 44 -1.27 1.36 -26.62
CA ASN A 44 -1.33 0.60 -25.35
C ASN A 44 -1.04 1.48 -24.13
N LYS A 45 -0.99 2.80 -24.27
CA LYS A 45 -0.68 3.72 -23.17
C LYS A 45 -1.62 3.54 -21.99
N ASP A 46 -2.92 3.46 -22.23
CA ASP A 46 -3.93 3.35 -21.17
C ASP A 46 -3.84 2.00 -20.45
N PHE A 47 -3.60 0.91 -21.17
CA PHE A 47 -3.39 -0.41 -20.58
C PHE A 47 -2.12 -0.45 -19.71
N LEU A 48 -1.01 0.11 -20.20
CA LEU A 48 0.25 0.13 -19.47
C LEU A 48 0.18 1.05 -18.24
N ASN A 49 -0.50 2.19 -18.34
CA ASN A 49 -0.75 3.07 -17.21
C ASN A 49 -1.64 2.39 -16.16
N HIS A 50 -2.75 1.77 -16.55
CA HIS A 50 -3.59 0.99 -15.63
C HIS A 50 -2.82 -0.12 -14.90
N GLN A 51 -1.88 -0.76 -15.58
CA GLN A 51 -1.06 -1.81 -14.98
C GLN A 51 0.04 -1.24 -14.06
N ALA A 52 0.58 -0.09 -14.36
CA ALA A 52 1.50 0.65 -13.50
C ALA A 52 0.77 1.20 -12.27
N ASP A 53 -0.39 1.83 -12.45
CA ASP A 53 -1.22 2.39 -11.39
C ASP A 53 -1.69 1.32 -10.40
N SER A 54 -2.09 0.14 -10.87
CA SER A 54 -2.48 -0.99 -10.01
C SER A 54 -1.33 -1.54 -9.15
N ARG A 55 -0.07 -1.28 -9.53
CA ARG A 55 1.11 -1.72 -8.78
C ARG A 55 1.71 -0.63 -7.88
N HIS A 56 1.51 0.64 -8.21
CA HIS A 56 2.14 1.77 -7.51
C HIS A 56 1.15 2.68 -6.81
N LEU A 57 -0.10 2.79 -7.28
CA LEU A 57 -1.13 3.57 -6.61
C LEU A 57 -1.90 2.66 -5.65
N ARG A 58 -1.42 2.56 -4.43
CA ARG A 58 -2.23 2.09 -3.32
C ARG A 58 -3.11 3.27 -2.90
N THR A 59 -4.35 3.28 -3.36
CA THR A 59 -5.34 4.26 -2.88
C THR A 59 -5.61 3.93 -1.42
N GLU A 60 -4.93 4.62 -0.53
CA GLU A 60 -5.21 4.54 0.89
C GLU A 60 -6.46 5.39 1.15
N LYS A 61 -7.56 4.73 1.50
CA LYS A 61 -8.80 5.41 1.87
C LYS A 61 -8.58 6.07 3.23
N ILE A 62 -8.27 7.35 3.22
CA ILE A 62 -8.21 8.15 4.45
C ILE A 62 -9.66 8.37 4.90
N SER A 63 -10.11 7.59 5.87
CA SER A 63 -11.42 7.81 6.49
C SER A 63 -11.35 9.06 7.35
N ALA A 64 -12.22 10.03 7.08
CA ALA A 64 -12.45 11.12 8.00
C ALA A 64 -13.04 10.56 9.31
N HIS A 65 -12.61 11.10 10.45
CA HIS A 65 -13.21 10.71 11.73
C HIS A 65 -14.67 11.18 11.81
N ARG A 66 -15.49 10.39 12.49
CA ARG A 66 -16.93 10.71 12.65
C ARG A 66 -17.12 11.97 13.48
N GLY A 67 -18.03 12.83 13.05
CA GLY A 67 -18.46 14.02 13.81
C GLY A 67 -19.10 13.65 15.14
N SER A 68 -19.21 14.60 16.07
CA SER A 68 -19.94 14.42 17.32
C SER A 68 -21.47 14.39 17.07
N ILE A 69 -22.16 13.52 17.81
CA ILE A 69 -23.62 13.55 17.93
C ILE A 69 -23.96 14.22 19.25
N THR A 70 -24.79 15.24 19.22
CA THR A 70 -25.22 15.97 20.41
C THR A 70 -26.75 15.98 20.52
N ASP A 71 -27.25 16.19 21.70
CA ASP A 71 -28.66 16.47 21.91
C ASP A 71 -29.03 17.93 21.54
N ARG A 72 -30.29 18.30 21.74
CA ARG A 72 -30.80 19.67 21.49
C ARG A 72 -30.16 20.76 22.35
N HIS A 73 -29.52 20.40 23.44
CA HIS A 73 -28.85 21.30 24.38
C HIS A 73 -27.33 21.36 24.14
N GLY A 74 -26.81 20.58 23.18
CA GLY A 74 -25.41 20.51 22.87
C GLY A 74 -24.64 19.47 23.71
N GLU A 75 -25.31 18.69 24.56
CA GLU A 75 -24.68 17.64 25.36
C GLU A 75 -24.26 16.50 24.44
N PRO A 76 -23.01 15.98 24.58
CA PRO A 76 -22.48 14.97 23.69
C PRO A 76 -23.10 13.59 23.96
N LEU A 77 -23.72 13.02 22.95
CA LEU A 77 -24.26 11.65 22.95
C LEU A 77 -23.25 10.64 22.34
N ALA A 78 -22.45 11.07 21.37
CA ALA A 78 -21.35 10.31 20.80
C ALA A 78 -20.21 11.22 20.37
N ILE A 79 -18.98 10.87 20.75
CA ILE A 79 -17.75 11.60 20.41
C ILE A 79 -16.67 10.64 19.91
N SER A 80 -15.84 11.10 18.96
CA SER A 80 -14.68 10.36 18.50
C SER A 80 -13.44 10.85 19.25
N THR A 81 -12.76 9.93 19.93
CA THR A 81 -11.54 10.23 20.68
C THR A 81 -10.33 9.61 19.96
N PRO A 82 -9.26 10.38 19.72
CA PRO A 82 -8.06 9.85 19.10
C PRO A 82 -7.40 8.79 19.98
N VAL A 83 -7.05 7.68 19.37
CA VAL A 83 -6.33 6.55 19.97
C VAL A 83 -5.22 6.10 19.03
N ASP A 84 -4.27 5.37 19.55
CA ASP A 84 -3.16 4.88 18.77
C ASP A 84 -3.22 3.34 18.67
N SER A 85 -3.03 2.81 17.47
CA SER A 85 -2.95 1.37 17.22
C SER A 85 -1.53 1.00 16.81
N VAL A 86 -0.96 0.03 17.52
CA VAL A 86 0.38 -0.48 17.22
C VAL A 86 0.28 -1.62 16.23
N TRP A 87 1.02 -1.50 15.14
CA TRP A 87 1.14 -2.54 14.12
C TRP A 87 2.61 -2.85 13.83
N ALA A 88 2.87 -3.98 13.22
CA ALA A 88 4.21 -4.35 12.81
C ALA A 88 4.25 -4.97 11.42
N ASN A 89 5.43 -4.85 10.78
CA ASN A 89 5.84 -5.72 9.68
C ASN A 89 6.49 -6.98 10.27
N PRO A 90 5.84 -8.16 10.17
CA PRO A 90 6.38 -9.37 10.79
C PRO A 90 7.78 -9.76 10.32
N LYS A 91 8.10 -9.49 9.05
CA LYS A 91 9.41 -9.81 8.47
C LYS A 91 10.53 -9.00 9.11
N GLU A 92 10.30 -7.72 9.34
CA GLU A 92 11.26 -6.82 9.98
C GLU A 92 11.36 -7.10 11.48
N LEU A 93 10.21 -7.28 12.15
CA LEU A 93 10.19 -7.59 13.58
C LEU A 93 10.86 -8.93 13.91
N ALA A 94 10.82 -9.90 12.99
CA ALA A 94 11.51 -11.18 13.14
C ALA A 94 13.03 -11.05 13.24
N THR A 95 13.64 -9.94 12.82
CA THR A 95 15.07 -9.69 13.02
C THR A 95 15.42 -9.33 14.47
N ALA A 96 14.43 -9.01 15.30
CA ALA A 96 14.57 -8.61 16.71
C ALA A 96 13.72 -9.47 17.65
N VAL A 97 13.69 -10.78 17.42
CA VAL A 97 12.87 -11.75 18.19
C VAL A 97 13.11 -11.67 19.71
N ASP A 98 14.36 -11.45 20.11
CA ASP A 98 14.73 -11.34 21.53
C ASP A 98 14.03 -10.17 22.24
N SER A 99 13.55 -9.19 21.50
CA SER A 99 12.85 -8.03 22.04
C SER A 99 11.34 -8.22 22.15
N VAL A 100 10.79 -9.33 21.63
CA VAL A 100 9.33 -9.60 21.66
C VAL A 100 8.79 -9.67 23.09
N PRO A 101 9.48 -10.23 24.09
CA PRO A 101 9.00 -10.21 25.48
C PRO A 101 8.90 -8.79 26.07
N ALA A 102 9.81 -7.87 25.69
CA ALA A 102 9.74 -6.48 26.10
C ALA A 102 8.55 -5.76 25.43
N LEU A 103 8.34 -6.02 24.13
CA LEU A 103 7.21 -5.52 23.38
C LEU A 103 5.87 -6.02 23.95
N ALA A 104 5.78 -7.30 24.29
CA ALA A 104 4.60 -7.92 24.88
C ALA A 104 4.21 -7.25 26.20
N ARG A 105 5.20 -6.97 27.07
CA ARG A 105 4.98 -6.22 28.32
C ARG A 105 4.49 -4.80 28.09
N ALA A 106 5.09 -4.08 27.11
CA ALA A 106 4.68 -2.72 26.78
C ALA A 106 3.25 -2.67 26.20
N LEU A 107 2.86 -3.70 25.44
CA LEU A 107 1.51 -3.84 24.87
C LEU A 107 0.49 -4.43 25.83
N ASP A 108 0.93 -4.93 26.99
CA ASP A 108 0.08 -5.63 27.98
C ASP A 108 -0.62 -6.84 27.32
N VAL A 109 0.17 -7.70 26.66
CA VAL A 109 -0.25 -8.94 26.02
C VAL A 109 0.69 -10.09 26.39
N ASP A 110 0.19 -11.31 26.26
CA ASP A 110 1.00 -12.50 26.48
C ASP A 110 2.07 -12.66 25.40
N ALA A 111 3.34 -12.92 25.80
CA ALA A 111 4.48 -12.98 24.90
C ALA A 111 4.38 -14.15 23.92
N ASP A 112 3.89 -15.32 24.36
CA ASP A 112 3.75 -16.49 23.50
C ASP A 112 2.62 -16.29 22.49
N GLN A 113 1.54 -15.63 22.89
CA GLN A 113 0.45 -15.28 21.99
C GLN A 113 0.91 -14.27 20.93
N LEU A 114 1.70 -13.26 21.34
CA LEU A 114 2.27 -12.29 20.43
C LEU A 114 3.23 -12.96 19.42
N MET A 115 4.10 -13.84 19.91
CA MET A 115 5.02 -14.60 19.05
C MET A 115 4.28 -15.46 18.04
N ARG A 116 3.24 -16.20 18.47
CA ARG A 116 2.41 -17.00 17.57
C ARG A 116 1.72 -16.16 16.50
N ARG A 117 1.26 -14.96 16.86
CA ARG A 117 0.64 -14.01 15.90
C ARG A 117 1.64 -13.56 14.86
N ILE A 118 2.84 -13.14 15.25
CA ILE A 118 3.92 -12.72 14.37
C ILE A 118 4.28 -13.87 13.42
N THR A 119 4.53 -15.07 13.95
CA THR A 119 4.93 -16.24 13.15
C THR A 119 3.88 -16.63 12.11
N ARG A 120 2.59 -16.64 12.48
CA ARG A 120 1.50 -16.94 11.55
C ARG A 120 1.34 -15.90 10.44
N SER A 121 1.89 -14.72 10.65
CA SER A 121 1.72 -13.57 9.76
C SER A 121 2.98 -13.22 8.97
N MET A 122 3.98 -14.09 8.94
CA MET A 122 5.25 -13.86 8.24
C MET A 122 5.11 -13.59 6.73
N GLY A 123 3.99 -14.01 6.13
CA GLY A 123 3.66 -13.70 4.72
C GLY A 123 3.06 -12.31 4.50
N LYS A 124 2.72 -11.59 5.56
CA LYS A 124 2.10 -10.26 5.51
C LYS A 124 3.14 -9.17 5.75
N GLU A 125 2.82 -7.95 5.35
CA GLU A 125 3.65 -6.77 5.61
C GLU A 125 3.07 -5.89 6.72
N PHE A 126 1.82 -6.16 7.12
CA PHE A 126 1.09 -5.41 8.12
C PHE A 126 0.29 -6.35 9.02
N VAL A 127 0.48 -6.22 10.33
CA VAL A 127 -0.29 -6.94 11.35
C VAL A 127 -0.51 -6.03 12.56
N TYR A 128 -1.74 -5.85 12.97
CA TYR A 128 -2.03 -5.18 14.24
C TYR A 128 -1.52 -6.03 15.42
N LEU A 129 -0.71 -5.45 16.26
CA LEU A 129 -0.26 -6.05 17.53
C LEU A 129 -1.27 -5.75 18.64
N ARG A 130 -1.63 -4.48 18.79
CA ARG A 130 -2.68 -4.03 19.72
C ARG A 130 -3.36 -2.79 19.15
N ARG A 131 -4.68 -2.73 19.18
CA ARG A 131 -5.46 -1.57 18.75
C ARG A 131 -5.97 -0.77 19.94
N HIS A 132 -6.28 0.48 19.70
CA HIS A 132 -6.92 1.42 20.62
C HIS A 132 -6.17 1.59 21.95
N LEU A 133 -4.87 1.78 21.85
CA LEU A 133 -4.02 2.12 23.01
C LEU A 133 -4.13 3.61 23.34
N SER A 134 -3.89 3.95 24.59
CA SER A 134 -3.67 5.34 24.98
C SER A 134 -2.38 5.87 24.36
N PRO A 135 -2.29 7.18 24.04
CA PRO A 135 -1.07 7.78 23.49
C PRO A 135 0.18 7.54 24.34
N GLN A 136 0.03 7.48 25.67
CA GLN A 136 1.15 7.21 26.58
C GLN A 136 1.69 5.79 26.40
N LYS A 137 0.81 4.78 26.28
CA LYS A 137 1.22 3.39 26.02
C LYS A 137 1.84 3.22 24.65
N ALA A 138 1.28 3.86 23.62
CA ALA A 138 1.84 3.86 22.28
C ALA A 138 3.25 4.45 22.25
N LYS A 139 3.47 5.55 22.98
CA LYS A 139 4.80 6.16 23.12
C LYS A 139 5.80 5.21 23.80
N GLN A 140 5.42 4.52 24.86
CA GLN A 140 6.27 3.51 25.53
C GLN A 140 6.72 2.41 24.56
N VAL A 141 5.83 1.97 23.67
CA VAL A 141 6.17 0.99 22.63
C VAL A 141 7.16 1.58 21.61
N MET A 142 6.94 2.80 21.15
CA MET A 142 7.84 3.46 20.19
C MET A 142 9.23 3.75 20.79
N ASP A 143 9.33 4.00 22.09
CA ASP A 143 10.59 4.21 22.80
C ASP A 143 11.49 2.96 22.78
N LEU A 144 10.92 1.76 22.55
CA LEU A 144 11.68 0.52 22.35
C LEU A 144 12.44 0.49 21.01
N LYS A 145 12.11 1.35 20.05
CA LYS A 145 12.74 1.48 18.73
C LYS A 145 12.93 0.16 17.99
N LEU A 146 11.91 -0.69 18.02
CA LEU A 146 11.95 -2.00 17.38
C LEU A 146 11.78 -1.89 15.85
N PRO A 147 12.53 -2.67 15.07
CA PRO A 147 12.39 -2.67 13.63
C PRO A 147 10.99 -3.15 13.21
N GLY A 148 10.41 -2.46 12.24
CA GLY A 148 9.12 -2.80 11.68
C GLY A 148 7.92 -2.54 12.59
N VAL A 149 8.09 -1.99 13.81
CA VAL A 149 6.99 -1.59 14.70
C VAL A 149 6.66 -0.13 14.49
N ASN A 150 5.39 0.16 14.26
CA ASN A 150 4.89 1.51 13.98
C ASN A 150 3.55 1.75 14.66
N VAL A 151 3.16 3.01 14.71
CA VAL A 151 1.88 3.46 15.27
C VAL A 151 1.02 4.05 14.16
N LEU A 152 -0.25 3.70 14.17
CA LEU A 152 -1.29 4.28 13.33
C LEU A 152 -2.29 5.01 14.21
N ARG A 153 -2.55 6.28 13.91
CA ARG A 153 -3.60 7.05 14.59
C ARG A 153 -4.95 6.58 14.10
N GLU A 154 -5.79 6.13 15.03
CA GLU A 154 -7.19 5.74 14.81
C GLU A 154 -8.11 6.57 15.70
N TYR A 155 -9.41 6.38 15.56
CA TYR A 155 -10.40 7.02 16.43
C TYR A 155 -11.25 5.93 17.07
N ARG A 156 -11.61 6.17 18.34
CA ARG A 156 -12.53 5.31 19.07
C ARG A 156 -13.76 6.10 19.43
N ARG A 157 -14.90 5.53 19.11
CA ARG A 157 -16.18 6.11 19.46
C ARG A 157 -16.47 5.93 20.94
N TYR A 158 -16.88 6.98 21.60
CA TYR A 158 -17.26 6.99 23.01
C TYR A 158 -18.67 7.55 23.15
N TYR A 159 -19.48 6.94 24.00
CA TYR A 159 -20.89 7.25 24.25
C TYR A 159 -21.08 7.64 25.71
N PRO A 160 -21.05 8.94 26.07
CA PRO A 160 -21.16 9.39 27.46
C PRO A 160 -22.43 8.93 28.17
N ALA A 161 -23.55 8.90 27.44
CA ALA A 161 -24.88 8.48 27.92
C ALA A 161 -25.30 7.09 27.37
N GLY A 162 -24.35 6.17 27.18
CA GLY A 162 -24.54 4.93 26.42
C GLY A 162 -25.74 4.08 26.83
N GLU A 163 -25.98 3.91 28.13
CA GLU A 163 -27.10 3.09 28.62
C GLU A 163 -28.47 3.70 28.31
N VAL A 164 -28.58 5.03 28.32
CA VAL A 164 -29.86 5.74 28.14
C VAL A 164 -30.16 5.93 26.65
N THR A 165 -29.15 6.21 25.83
CA THR A 165 -29.30 6.60 24.43
C THR A 165 -28.90 5.51 23.43
N GLY A 166 -28.41 4.37 23.90
CA GLY A 166 -27.84 3.31 23.10
C GLY A 166 -28.74 2.81 21.98
N HIS A 167 -30.04 2.67 22.21
CA HIS A 167 -30.99 2.22 21.19
C HIS A 167 -31.25 3.27 20.08
N ILE A 168 -31.07 4.55 20.38
CA ILE A 168 -31.28 5.63 19.41
C ILE A 168 -29.97 5.93 18.66
N VAL A 169 -28.91 6.12 19.41
CA VAL A 169 -27.59 6.47 18.85
C VAL A 169 -26.97 5.25 18.16
N GLY A 170 -27.13 4.07 18.72
CA GLY A 170 -26.46 2.85 18.24
C GLY A 170 -24.99 2.81 18.65
N PHE A 171 -24.21 2.02 17.90
CA PHE A 171 -22.77 1.85 18.14
C PHE A 171 -22.02 1.62 16.84
N THR A 172 -20.69 1.78 16.91
CA THR A 172 -19.77 1.51 15.80
C THR A 172 -18.97 0.23 16.03
N SER A 173 -18.49 -0.38 14.93
CA SER A 173 -17.48 -1.44 14.97
C SER A 173 -16.12 -0.90 15.42
N ILE A 174 -15.15 -1.81 15.56
CA ILE A 174 -13.74 -1.45 15.84
C ILE A 174 -13.10 -0.64 14.70
N ASP A 175 -13.67 -0.74 13.50
CA ASP A 175 -13.20 -0.01 12.30
C ASP A 175 -13.96 1.31 12.09
N ASP A 176 -14.64 1.80 13.13
CA ASP A 176 -15.45 3.03 13.16
C ASP A 176 -16.62 3.02 12.17
N GLU A 177 -17.14 1.85 11.80
CA GLU A 177 -18.33 1.69 10.96
C GLU A 177 -19.58 1.56 11.81
N GLY A 178 -20.61 2.34 11.50
CA GLY A 178 -21.91 2.32 12.20
C GLY A 178 -22.61 0.96 12.05
N GLN A 179 -23.07 0.38 13.16
CA GLN A 179 -23.74 -0.93 13.18
C GLN A 179 -25.23 -0.81 13.43
N GLU A 180 -25.66 0.16 14.21
CA GLU A 180 -27.08 0.39 14.58
C GLU A 180 -27.39 1.86 14.75
N GLY A 181 -28.67 2.20 14.81
CA GLY A 181 -29.20 3.50 15.16
C GLY A 181 -28.76 4.65 14.24
N LEU A 182 -28.53 5.81 14.82
CA LEU A 182 -28.03 6.98 14.10
C LEU A 182 -26.64 6.76 13.52
N GLU A 183 -25.79 5.98 14.22
CA GLU A 183 -24.45 5.66 13.72
C GLU A 183 -24.50 4.90 12.40
N LEU A 184 -25.44 3.97 12.22
CA LEU A 184 -25.66 3.27 10.96
C LEU A 184 -26.31 4.19 9.92
N ALA A 185 -27.32 4.97 10.30
CA ALA A 185 -28.05 5.86 9.39
C ALA A 185 -27.15 6.90 8.71
N PHE A 186 -26.11 7.36 9.41
CA PHE A 186 -25.16 8.38 8.92
C PHE A 186 -23.78 7.81 8.61
N ASN A 187 -23.71 6.53 8.25
CA ASN A 187 -22.46 5.82 7.92
C ASN A 187 -22.05 6.01 6.43
N HIS A 188 -22.01 7.24 5.93
CA HIS A 188 -21.70 7.55 4.52
C HIS A 188 -20.30 8.13 4.37
#